data_61d88e871993f4946f9387f547f05407
#
_entry.id   61d88e871993f4946f9387f547f05407
#
_cell.length_a   1.000
_cell.length_b   1.000
_cell.length_c   1.000
_cell.angle_alpha   90.00
_cell.angle_beta   90.00
_cell.angle_gamma   90.00
#
_symmetry.space_group_name_H-M   'P 1'
#
loop_
_entity.id
_entity.type
_entity.pdbx_description
1 polymer ?
#
loop_
_entity_poly.entity_id
_entity_poly.type
_entity_poly.pdbx_seq_one_letter_code
_entity_poly.pdbx_strand_id
1 'polypeptide(L)'
;MFNRTVFFWKIGVLSLVGSVAAWHMYCASVPWLDTLPAFLLFCIAPFFFSLAHNAIHAVPLWLAKVFAWAGGYWLIFTIYSFMGAVVYGLAWLLCAAAGFDWQAVGPRLSAYIRACILMILVVGSYRALVPVYRHISVETDKVEADTTIAFLSDTHFSPLLSHWFVKNMVRRIQSVHADAILFGGDLIDAHLDFVRRDGSYTYINGLHAPLGVYAVYGNHDYFDSDVGELARLLPAVRFLADEQSPIGRNIVLTGMSDYIHYPNHAMPAVDASAFNIAVDHEPLRMAPAARQGYDLYLAGHT
;
A
#
# COMPACT_ATOMS: atom_id res chain seq x y z
N MET A 1 -17.23 14.87 4.69
CA MET A 1 -16.63 14.70 3.36
C MET A 1 -15.11 14.83 3.52
N PHE A 2 -14.34 13.77 3.23
CA PHE A 2 -12.89 13.76 3.35
C PHE A 2 -12.29 14.67 2.27
N ASN A 3 -11.57 15.73 2.67
CA ASN A 3 -10.89 16.61 1.72
C ASN A 3 -9.45 16.12 1.52
N ARG A 4 -9.23 15.35 0.47
CA ARG A 4 -7.94 14.74 0.13
C ARG A 4 -6.82 15.76 -0.04
N THR A 5 -7.07 16.86 -0.73
CA THR A 5 -6.07 17.94 -0.91
C THR A 5 -5.57 18.44 0.43
N VAL A 6 -6.48 18.72 1.36
CA VAL A 6 -6.13 19.14 2.72
C VAL A 6 -5.36 18.05 3.47
N PHE A 7 -5.74 16.80 3.29
CA PHE A 7 -5.05 15.66 3.91
C PHE A 7 -3.57 15.58 3.50
N PHE A 8 -3.27 15.61 2.21
CA PHE A 8 -1.88 15.56 1.74
C PHE A 8 -1.07 16.78 2.19
N TRP A 9 -1.65 17.97 2.22
CA TRP A 9 -0.96 19.14 2.78
C TRP A 9 -0.68 19.01 4.27
N LYS A 10 -1.59 18.42 5.05
CA LYS A 10 -1.35 18.12 6.47
C LYS A 10 -0.18 17.15 6.67
N ILE A 11 -0.07 16.12 5.83
CA ILE A 11 1.09 15.21 5.83
C ILE A 11 2.39 15.99 5.62
N GLY A 12 2.45 16.89 4.64
CA GLY A 12 3.61 17.75 4.38
C GLY A 12 3.99 18.59 5.60
N VAL A 13 3.02 19.22 6.25
CA VAL A 13 3.26 20.06 7.45
C VAL A 13 3.75 19.20 8.63
N LEU A 14 3.15 18.04 8.88
CA LEU A 14 3.61 17.13 9.94
C LEU A 14 5.03 16.62 9.66
N SER A 15 5.32 16.27 8.41
CA SER A 15 6.65 15.84 8.00
C SER A 15 7.70 16.93 8.15
N LEU A 16 7.32 18.21 8.04
CA LEU A 16 8.23 19.33 8.25
C LEU A 16 8.83 19.32 9.66
N VAL A 17 8.03 19.04 10.68
CA VAL A 17 8.49 18.99 12.08
C VAL A 17 9.55 17.89 12.23
N GLY A 18 9.27 16.70 11.75
CA GLY A 18 10.24 15.59 11.79
C GLY A 18 11.47 15.85 10.94
N SER A 19 11.33 16.52 9.80
CA SER A 19 12.41 16.87 8.90
C SER A 19 13.39 17.86 9.53
N VAL A 20 12.89 18.90 10.21
CA VAL A 20 13.72 19.89 10.92
C VAL A 20 14.41 19.23 12.12
N ALA A 21 13.70 18.37 12.86
CA ALA A 21 14.31 17.62 13.97
C ALA A 21 15.43 16.69 13.46
N ALA A 22 15.23 16.03 12.33
CA ALA A 22 16.24 15.20 11.66
C ALA A 22 17.46 16.03 11.24
N TRP A 23 17.25 17.18 10.60
CA TRP A 23 18.33 18.08 10.22
C TRP A 23 19.19 18.46 11.43
N HIS A 24 18.57 18.93 12.51
CA HIS A 24 19.29 19.32 13.72
C HIS A 24 20.10 18.16 14.31
N MET A 25 19.53 16.97 14.43
CA MET A 25 20.21 15.78 14.92
C MET A 25 21.41 15.40 14.04
N TYR A 26 21.25 15.48 12.71
CA TYR A 26 22.31 15.04 11.79
C TYR A 26 23.44 16.03 11.64
N CYS A 27 23.24 17.32 11.87
CA CYS A 27 24.31 18.32 11.91
C CYS A 27 25.40 17.94 12.92
N ALA A 28 25.04 17.23 14.01
CA ALA A 28 26.02 16.76 15.01
C ALA A 28 27.07 15.78 14.46
N SER A 29 26.71 15.00 13.42
CA SER A 29 27.60 13.98 12.83
C SER A 29 27.97 14.24 11.37
N VAL A 30 27.35 15.26 10.73
CA VAL A 30 27.54 15.61 9.33
C VAL A 30 27.61 17.14 9.21
N PRO A 31 28.80 17.75 9.47
CA PRO A 31 28.92 19.20 9.56
C PRO A 31 28.48 19.98 8.32
N TRP A 32 28.62 19.43 7.11
CA TRP A 32 28.18 20.11 5.88
C TRP A 32 26.64 20.25 5.76
N LEU A 33 25.86 19.52 6.59
CA LEU A 33 24.42 19.76 6.69
C LEU A 33 24.07 21.04 7.44
N ASP A 34 24.98 21.57 8.24
CA ASP A 34 24.81 22.87 8.94
C ASP A 34 25.06 24.03 7.98
N THR A 35 24.29 24.07 6.92
CA THR A 35 24.30 25.09 5.88
C THR A 35 22.88 25.49 5.49
N LEU A 36 22.69 26.75 5.08
CA LEU A 36 21.39 27.23 4.68
C LEU A 36 20.75 26.40 3.52
N PRO A 37 21.49 26.02 2.47
CA PRO A 37 20.91 25.17 1.41
C PRO A 37 20.42 23.82 1.93
N ALA A 38 21.16 23.16 2.82
CA ALA A 38 20.74 21.90 3.42
C ALA A 38 19.50 22.08 4.29
N PHE A 39 19.47 23.10 5.13
CA PHE A 39 18.29 23.44 5.92
C PHE A 39 17.05 23.69 5.06
N LEU A 40 17.18 24.48 3.98
CA LEU A 40 16.08 24.72 3.04
C LEU A 40 15.60 23.42 2.36
N LEU A 41 16.50 22.52 2.01
CA LEU A 41 16.11 21.20 1.49
C LEU A 41 15.25 20.44 2.49
N PHE A 42 15.64 20.38 3.77
CA PHE A 42 14.85 19.74 4.82
C PHE A 42 13.50 20.41 5.08
N CYS A 43 13.36 21.69 4.77
CA CYS A 43 12.08 22.42 4.86
C CYS A 43 11.18 22.19 3.65
N ILE A 44 11.72 21.98 2.45
CA ILE A 44 10.94 21.89 1.19
C ILE A 44 10.59 20.46 0.84
N ALA A 45 11.51 19.52 1.03
CA ALA A 45 11.34 18.13 0.62
C ALA A 45 10.09 17.41 1.23
N PRO A 46 9.65 17.73 2.48
CA PRO A 46 8.40 17.21 3.04
C PRO A 46 7.17 17.43 2.16
N PHE A 47 7.17 18.46 1.33
CA PHE A 47 6.04 18.82 0.48
C PHE A 47 6.03 18.12 -0.88
N PHE A 48 7.09 17.42 -1.27
CA PHE A 48 7.15 16.73 -2.57
C PHE A 48 6.09 15.65 -2.70
N PHE A 49 5.81 14.90 -1.62
CA PHE A 49 4.73 13.92 -1.60
C PHE A 49 3.36 14.58 -1.80
N SER A 50 3.11 15.66 -1.09
CA SER A 50 1.88 16.45 -1.22
C SER A 50 1.71 17.03 -2.62
N LEU A 51 2.78 17.52 -3.22
CA LEU A 51 2.81 18.04 -4.59
C LEU A 51 2.50 16.93 -5.61
N ALA A 52 3.10 15.75 -5.47
CA ALA A 52 2.85 14.63 -6.37
C ALA A 52 1.37 14.25 -6.43
N HIS A 53 0.69 14.24 -5.28
CA HIS A 53 -0.71 13.82 -5.18
C HIS A 53 -1.70 14.93 -5.53
N ASN A 54 -1.39 16.19 -5.26
CA ASN A 54 -2.30 17.31 -5.52
C ASN A 54 -2.11 17.93 -6.91
N ALA A 55 -0.91 17.87 -7.48
CA ALA A 55 -0.60 18.49 -8.77
C ALA A 55 -0.47 17.47 -9.92
N ILE A 56 -0.88 16.23 -9.72
CA ILE A 56 -0.71 15.16 -10.71
C ILE A 56 -1.30 15.49 -12.08
N HIS A 57 -2.40 16.24 -12.12
CA HIS A 57 -3.05 16.68 -13.38
C HIS A 57 -2.34 17.85 -14.04
N ALA A 58 -1.61 18.65 -13.26
CA ALA A 58 -1.02 19.92 -13.72
C ALA A 58 0.43 19.78 -14.21
N VAL A 59 1.08 18.64 -13.95
CA VAL A 59 2.50 18.43 -14.28
C VAL A 59 2.68 17.24 -15.23
N PRO A 60 3.79 17.22 -16.00
CA PRO A 60 4.16 16.04 -16.78
C PRO A 60 4.30 14.80 -15.91
N LEU A 61 3.90 13.64 -16.44
CA LEU A 61 3.88 12.38 -15.68
C LEU A 61 5.23 12.01 -15.06
N TRP A 62 6.33 12.22 -15.80
CA TRP A 62 7.67 11.94 -15.27
C TRP A 62 8.01 12.79 -14.05
N LEU A 63 7.57 14.05 -14.03
CA LEU A 63 7.79 14.96 -12.90
C LEU A 63 6.94 14.57 -11.68
N ALA A 64 5.67 14.17 -11.91
CA ALA A 64 4.82 13.63 -10.86
C ALA A 64 5.46 12.38 -10.22
N LYS A 65 6.05 11.49 -11.03
CA LYS A 65 6.79 10.31 -10.54
C LYS A 65 8.02 10.70 -9.71
N VAL A 66 8.81 11.67 -10.17
CA VAL A 66 9.98 12.16 -9.42
C VAL A 66 9.55 12.70 -8.05
N PHE A 67 8.51 13.52 -7.99
CA PHE A 67 7.99 14.06 -6.74
C PHE A 67 7.40 12.96 -5.84
N ALA A 68 6.71 11.98 -6.40
CA ALA A 68 6.16 10.86 -5.65
C ALA A 68 7.29 10.04 -5.00
N TRP A 69 8.32 9.66 -5.77
CA TRP A 69 9.48 8.92 -5.27
C TRP A 69 10.26 9.70 -4.22
N ALA A 70 10.68 10.92 -4.56
CA ALA A 70 11.44 11.77 -3.65
C ALA A 70 10.64 12.07 -2.37
N GLY A 71 9.36 12.43 -2.52
CA GLY A 71 8.49 12.73 -1.38
C GLY A 71 8.13 11.51 -0.55
N GLY A 72 7.85 10.36 -1.16
CA GLY A 72 7.57 9.11 -0.47
C GLY A 72 8.74 8.63 0.38
N TYR A 73 9.94 8.58 -0.21
CA TYR A 73 11.16 8.25 0.55
C TYR A 73 11.46 9.28 1.64
N TRP A 74 11.24 10.56 1.36
CA TRP A 74 11.44 11.61 2.36
C TRP A 74 10.45 11.48 3.51
N LEU A 75 9.20 11.14 3.24
CA LEU A 75 8.19 10.91 4.27
C LEU A 75 8.59 9.78 5.21
N ILE A 76 8.97 8.63 4.67
CA ILE A 76 9.44 7.48 5.47
C ILE A 76 10.73 7.83 6.23
N PHE A 77 11.70 8.45 5.56
CA PHE A 77 12.91 8.95 6.20
C PHE A 77 12.60 9.88 7.39
N THR A 78 11.65 10.80 7.22
CA THR A 78 11.27 11.77 8.24
C THR A 78 10.59 11.10 9.44
N ILE A 79 9.73 10.11 9.24
CA ILE A 79 9.06 9.36 10.32
C ILE A 79 10.12 8.67 11.19
N TYR A 80 11.01 7.88 10.60
CA TYR A 80 12.05 7.19 11.36
C TYR A 80 13.06 8.15 11.97
N SER A 81 13.40 9.25 11.28
CA SER A 81 14.29 10.27 11.80
C SER A 81 13.70 11.02 13.00
N PHE A 82 12.39 11.27 13.00
CA PHE A 82 11.71 11.84 14.16
C PHE A 82 11.78 10.90 15.36
N MET A 83 11.52 9.61 15.17
CA MET A 83 11.70 8.61 16.23
C MET A 83 13.15 8.60 16.74
N GLY A 84 14.12 8.64 15.84
CA GLY A 84 15.54 8.74 16.16
C GLY A 84 15.88 10.02 16.92
N ALA A 85 15.28 11.17 16.55
CA ALA A 85 15.48 12.44 17.24
C ALA A 85 14.92 12.42 18.67
N VAL A 86 13.82 11.72 18.91
CA VAL A 86 13.31 11.50 20.27
C VAL A 86 14.32 10.70 21.11
N VAL A 87 14.86 9.60 20.56
CA VAL A 87 15.88 8.79 21.23
C VAL A 87 17.14 9.62 21.48
N TYR A 88 17.55 10.43 20.52
CA TYR A 88 18.70 11.34 20.61
C TYR A 88 18.51 12.37 21.72
N GLY A 89 17.35 13.01 21.80
CA GLY A 89 17.00 13.98 22.84
C GLY A 89 16.96 13.37 24.24
N LEU A 90 16.38 12.16 24.38
CA LEU A 90 16.38 11.42 25.65
C LEU A 90 17.80 11.07 26.10
N ALA A 91 18.65 10.62 25.18
CA ALA A 91 20.05 10.33 25.47
C ALA A 91 20.83 11.60 25.92
N TRP A 92 20.54 12.74 25.29
CA TRP A 92 21.09 14.03 25.71
C TRP A 92 20.69 14.36 27.16
N LEU A 93 19.42 14.22 27.52
CA LEU A 93 18.95 14.46 28.90
C LEU A 93 19.62 13.53 29.90
N LEU A 94 19.77 12.24 29.56
CA LEU A 94 20.44 11.26 30.43
C LEU A 94 21.93 11.58 30.61
N CYS A 95 22.63 11.96 29.54
CA CYS A 95 24.04 12.39 29.63
C CYS A 95 24.18 13.63 30.50
N ALA A 96 23.30 14.62 30.34
CA ALA A 96 23.32 15.84 31.16
C ALA A 96 23.07 15.52 32.65
N ALA A 97 22.12 14.62 32.96
CA ALA A 97 21.81 14.19 34.32
C ALA A 97 22.94 13.38 34.96
N ALA A 98 23.67 12.57 34.17
CA ALA A 98 24.78 11.72 34.62
C ALA A 98 26.16 12.40 34.56
N GLY A 99 26.22 13.63 34.05
CA GLY A 99 27.51 14.37 33.94
C GLY A 99 28.41 13.87 32.81
N PHE A 100 27.88 13.14 31.81
CA PHE A 100 28.66 12.71 30.65
C PHE A 100 28.85 13.84 29.63
N ASP A 101 30.00 13.83 28.95
CA ASP A 101 30.28 14.77 27.88
C ASP A 101 29.46 14.42 26.60
N TRP A 102 28.46 15.24 26.31
CA TRP A 102 27.65 15.09 25.12
C TRP A 102 28.41 15.25 23.80
N GLN A 103 29.50 16.03 23.78
CA GLN A 103 30.32 16.21 22.59
C GLN A 103 30.96 14.88 22.13
N ALA A 104 31.25 14.00 23.09
CA ALA A 104 31.77 12.67 22.81
C ALA A 104 30.69 11.66 22.37
N VAL A 105 29.44 11.77 22.88
CA VAL A 105 28.35 10.80 22.68
C VAL A 105 27.49 11.18 21.51
N GLY A 106 27.04 12.42 21.41
CA GLY A 106 26.06 12.91 20.47
C GLY A 106 26.37 12.61 18.99
N PRO A 107 27.56 12.96 18.48
CA PRO A 107 27.91 12.69 17.07
C PRO A 107 27.88 11.21 16.70
N ARG A 108 28.35 10.33 17.62
CA ARG A 108 28.37 8.89 17.42
C ARG A 108 26.92 8.32 17.36
N LEU A 109 26.10 8.74 18.33
CA LEU A 109 24.70 8.31 18.38
C LEU A 109 23.93 8.77 17.13
N SER A 110 24.11 10.02 16.70
CA SER A 110 23.54 10.54 15.45
C SER A 110 23.96 9.72 14.23
N ALA A 111 25.24 9.33 14.14
CA ALA A 111 25.76 8.51 13.06
C ALA A 111 25.13 7.09 13.06
N TYR A 112 24.98 6.47 14.23
CA TYR A 112 24.32 5.16 14.36
C TYR A 112 22.84 5.21 13.98
N ILE A 113 22.10 6.20 14.47
CA ILE A 113 20.68 6.40 14.11
C ILE A 113 20.56 6.55 12.60
N ARG A 114 21.37 7.38 11.96
CA ARG A 114 21.38 7.55 10.51
C ARG A 114 21.66 6.24 9.77
N ALA A 115 22.65 5.47 10.20
CA ALA A 115 22.98 4.18 9.59
C ALA A 115 21.82 3.18 9.71
N CYS A 116 21.16 3.12 10.87
CA CYS A 116 19.98 2.28 11.07
C CYS A 116 18.83 2.70 10.15
N ILE A 117 18.56 4.00 10.01
CA ILE A 117 17.49 4.50 9.13
C ILE A 117 17.80 4.19 7.67
N LEU A 118 19.05 4.39 7.22
CA LEU A 118 19.45 4.01 5.87
C LEU A 118 19.26 2.51 5.61
N MET A 119 19.63 1.68 6.57
CA MET A 119 19.43 0.22 6.49
C MET A 119 17.91 -0.12 6.39
N ILE A 120 17.08 0.53 7.21
CA ILE A 120 15.61 0.33 7.15
C ILE A 120 15.07 0.72 5.77
N LEU A 121 15.51 1.85 5.21
CA LEU A 121 15.07 2.28 3.87
C LEU A 121 15.50 1.27 2.78
N VAL A 122 16.74 0.78 2.83
CA VAL A 122 17.24 -0.20 1.85
C VAL A 122 16.50 -1.54 1.96
N VAL A 123 16.40 -2.09 3.18
CA VAL A 123 15.71 -3.37 3.40
C VAL A 123 14.22 -3.26 3.12
N GLY A 124 13.58 -2.16 3.56
CA GLY A 124 12.17 -1.89 3.30
C GLY A 124 11.88 -1.78 1.81
N SER A 125 12.71 -1.05 1.06
CA SER A 125 12.57 -0.94 -0.40
C SER A 125 12.71 -2.29 -1.09
N TYR A 126 13.69 -3.10 -0.70
CA TYR A 126 13.85 -4.45 -1.23
C TYR A 126 12.60 -5.31 -0.98
N ARG A 127 12.10 -5.29 0.27
CA ARG A 127 10.90 -6.06 0.64
C ARG A 127 9.64 -5.59 -0.09
N ALA A 128 9.49 -4.29 -0.32
CA ALA A 128 8.36 -3.73 -1.04
C ALA A 128 8.39 -4.07 -2.55
N LEU A 129 9.58 -4.14 -3.15
CA LEU A 129 9.73 -4.37 -4.59
C LEU A 129 9.81 -5.85 -4.97
N VAL A 130 10.07 -6.74 -4.00
CA VAL A 130 10.24 -8.19 -4.23
C VAL A 130 9.12 -8.95 -3.52
N PRO A 131 7.98 -9.19 -4.19
CA PRO A 131 6.89 -9.95 -3.61
C PRO A 131 7.30 -11.40 -3.32
N VAL A 132 6.79 -11.93 -2.21
CA VAL A 132 7.01 -13.30 -1.77
C VAL A 132 5.73 -14.10 -1.97
N TYR A 133 5.84 -15.26 -2.61
CA TYR A 133 4.73 -16.20 -2.70
C TYR A 133 4.56 -16.95 -1.38
N ARG A 134 3.32 -17.06 -0.95
CA ARG A 134 2.92 -17.92 0.16
C ARG A 134 1.96 -18.96 -0.38
N HIS A 135 2.28 -20.24 -0.17
CA HIS A 135 1.41 -21.35 -0.54
C HIS A 135 0.64 -21.79 0.70
N ILE A 136 -0.66 -21.85 0.57
CA ILE A 136 -1.59 -22.34 1.61
C ILE A 136 -2.44 -23.40 0.95
N SER A 137 -2.47 -24.61 1.53
CA SER A 137 -3.32 -25.69 1.07
C SER A 137 -4.52 -25.81 1.98
N VAL A 138 -5.71 -25.91 1.40
CA VAL A 138 -6.97 -26.14 2.09
C VAL A 138 -7.54 -27.45 1.55
N GLU A 139 -7.70 -28.44 2.43
CA GLU A 139 -8.30 -29.72 2.07
C GLU A 139 -9.82 -29.68 2.30
N THR A 140 -10.58 -30.19 1.33
CA THR A 140 -12.04 -30.18 1.40
C THR A 140 -12.62 -31.29 0.51
N ASP A 141 -13.72 -31.91 0.94
CA ASP A 141 -14.48 -32.88 0.16
C ASP A 141 -15.51 -32.23 -0.78
N LYS A 142 -15.64 -30.89 -0.71
CA LYS A 142 -16.63 -30.14 -1.50
C LYS A 142 -16.21 -29.87 -2.93
N VAL A 143 -14.92 -29.94 -3.25
CA VAL A 143 -14.36 -29.60 -4.57
C VAL A 143 -13.89 -30.89 -5.27
N GLU A 144 -14.32 -31.08 -6.51
CA GLU A 144 -14.06 -32.31 -7.27
C GLU A 144 -12.63 -32.42 -7.82
N ALA A 145 -11.91 -31.29 -7.94
CA ALA A 145 -10.57 -31.25 -8.51
C ALA A 145 -9.73 -30.18 -7.84
N ASP A 146 -8.42 -30.41 -7.74
CA ASP A 146 -7.47 -29.43 -7.24
C ASP A 146 -7.62 -28.12 -8.03
N THR A 147 -7.78 -27.03 -7.29
CA THR A 147 -7.98 -25.70 -7.85
C THR A 147 -6.99 -24.74 -7.23
N THR A 148 -6.17 -24.10 -8.04
CA THR A 148 -5.20 -23.12 -7.61
C THR A 148 -5.74 -21.71 -7.76
N ILE A 149 -5.80 -20.96 -6.66
CA ILE A 149 -6.26 -19.58 -6.64
C ILE A 149 -5.07 -18.67 -6.30
N ALA A 150 -4.78 -17.70 -7.16
CA ALA A 150 -3.84 -16.62 -6.84
C ALA A 150 -4.62 -15.48 -6.20
N PHE A 151 -4.31 -15.16 -4.94
CA PHE A 151 -4.89 -14.03 -4.22
C PHE A 151 -3.84 -12.95 -3.99
N LEU A 152 -4.21 -11.70 -4.23
CA LEU A 152 -3.41 -10.52 -3.94
C LEU A 152 -4.32 -9.36 -3.56
N SER A 153 -3.84 -8.47 -2.68
CA SER A 153 -4.56 -7.30 -2.20
C SER A 153 -3.63 -6.10 -2.07
N ASP A 154 -4.19 -4.91 -1.92
CA ASP A 154 -3.46 -3.69 -1.57
C ASP A 154 -2.32 -3.38 -2.56
N THR A 155 -2.61 -3.47 -3.85
CA THR A 155 -1.62 -3.22 -4.90
C THR A 155 -1.32 -1.72 -5.06
N HIS A 156 -2.22 -0.84 -4.68
CA HIS A 156 -2.06 0.61 -4.60
C HIS A 156 -1.33 1.20 -5.81
N PHE A 157 -1.83 0.95 -7.02
CA PHE A 157 -1.25 1.55 -8.23
C PHE A 157 -1.26 3.07 -8.13
N SER A 158 -0.07 3.65 -8.08
CA SER A 158 0.16 5.06 -7.78
C SER A 158 1.39 5.58 -8.52
N PRO A 159 1.65 6.88 -8.50
CA PRO A 159 2.87 7.43 -9.08
C PRO A 159 4.17 6.85 -8.51
N LEU A 160 4.14 6.28 -7.30
CA LEU A 160 5.27 5.57 -6.71
C LEU A 160 5.55 4.24 -7.42
N LEU A 161 4.50 3.53 -7.83
CA LEU A 161 4.62 2.24 -8.51
C LEU A 161 4.53 2.46 -10.03
N SER A 162 5.69 2.45 -10.68
CA SER A 162 5.76 2.65 -12.12
C SER A 162 5.11 1.49 -12.89
N HIS A 163 4.84 1.71 -14.17
CA HIS A 163 4.32 0.66 -15.04
C HIS A 163 5.24 -0.58 -15.10
N TRP A 164 6.55 -0.41 -14.86
CA TRP A 164 7.49 -1.53 -14.74
C TRP A 164 7.14 -2.46 -13.57
N PHE A 165 6.76 -1.90 -12.43
CA PHE A 165 6.32 -2.67 -11.27
C PHE A 165 5.06 -3.46 -11.59
N VAL A 166 4.03 -2.79 -12.14
CA VAL A 166 2.77 -3.44 -12.54
C VAL A 166 3.02 -4.55 -13.55
N LYS A 167 3.84 -4.30 -14.57
CA LYS A 167 4.23 -5.30 -15.56
C LYS A 167 4.91 -6.52 -14.94
N ASN A 168 5.82 -6.30 -13.99
CA ASN A 168 6.50 -7.41 -13.31
C ASN A 168 5.57 -8.19 -12.39
N MET A 169 4.68 -7.49 -11.67
CA MET A 169 3.65 -8.10 -10.84
C MET A 169 2.75 -9.00 -11.69
N VAL A 170 2.19 -8.48 -12.79
CA VAL A 170 1.35 -9.26 -13.71
C VAL A 170 2.08 -10.49 -14.25
N ARG A 171 3.34 -10.33 -14.66
CA ARG A 171 4.17 -11.47 -15.13
C ARG A 171 4.32 -12.53 -14.05
N ARG A 172 4.55 -12.12 -12.80
CA ARG A 172 4.68 -13.04 -11.66
C ARG A 172 3.37 -13.76 -11.36
N ILE A 173 2.24 -13.05 -11.35
CA ILE A 173 0.92 -13.65 -11.15
C ILE A 173 0.68 -14.69 -12.24
N GLN A 174 0.91 -14.33 -13.50
CA GLN A 174 0.68 -15.21 -14.64
C GLN A 174 1.57 -16.46 -14.59
N SER A 175 2.79 -16.35 -14.02
CA SER A 175 3.71 -17.49 -13.87
C SER A 175 3.28 -18.51 -12.81
N VAL A 176 2.30 -18.20 -11.98
CA VAL A 176 1.69 -19.15 -11.03
C VAL A 176 0.81 -20.16 -11.75
N HIS A 177 0.32 -19.82 -12.95
CA HIS A 177 -0.65 -20.64 -13.70
C HIS A 177 -1.90 -20.99 -12.89
N ALA A 178 -2.38 -20.00 -12.11
CA ALA A 178 -3.56 -20.19 -11.28
C ALA A 178 -4.81 -20.39 -12.13
N ASP A 179 -5.75 -21.18 -11.62
CA ASP A 179 -7.07 -21.40 -12.25
C ASP A 179 -7.97 -20.16 -12.11
N ALA A 180 -7.86 -19.42 -10.99
CA ALA A 180 -8.50 -18.13 -10.78
C ALA A 180 -7.52 -17.12 -10.20
N ILE A 181 -7.73 -15.83 -10.51
CA ILE A 181 -6.99 -14.72 -9.93
C ILE A 181 -7.98 -13.82 -9.20
N LEU A 182 -7.70 -13.52 -7.91
CA LEU A 182 -8.55 -12.73 -7.05
C LEU A 182 -7.80 -11.52 -6.51
N PHE A 183 -8.35 -10.32 -6.70
CA PHE A 183 -7.86 -9.08 -6.09
C PHE A 183 -8.75 -8.72 -4.89
N GLY A 184 -8.12 -8.57 -3.73
CA GLY A 184 -8.78 -8.27 -2.45
C GLY A 184 -8.98 -6.79 -2.17
N GLY A 185 -9.12 -5.93 -3.20
CA GLY A 185 -9.36 -4.50 -3.05
C GLY A 185 -8.08 -3.65 -3.02
N ASP A 186 -8.27 -2.34 -2.98
CA ASP A 186 -7.22 -1.32 -3.03
C ASP A 186 -6.27 -1.51 -4.23
N LEU A 187 -6.88 -1.62 -5.44
CA LEU A 187 -6.12 -1.73 -6.67
C LEU A 187 -5.40 -0.42 -6.99
N ILE A 188 -6.06 0.72 -6.75
CA ILE A 188 -5.49 2.05 -6.97
C ILE A 188 -5.34 2.80 -5.64
N ASP A 189 -4.33 3.66 -5.56
CA ASP A 189 -4.08 4.41 -4.32
C ASP A 189 -4.92 5.69 -4.24
N ALA A 190 -4.93 6.50 -5.29
CA ALA A 190 -5.57 7.81 -5.22
C ALA A 190 -6.19 8.31 -6.51
N HIS A 191 -5.61 8.03 -7.67
CA HIS A 191 -6.03 8.63 -8.94
C HIS A 191 -6.09 7.64 -10.08
N LEU A 192 -7.28 7.42 -10.59
CA LEU A 192 -7.50 6.63 -11.81
C LEU A 192 -6.78 7.25 -13.03
N ASP A 193 -6.70 8.57 -13.09
CA ASP A 193 -5.97 9.29 -14.14
C ASP A 193 -4.49 8.92 -14.23
N PHE A 194 -3.85 8.62 -13.08
CA PHE A 194 -2.47 8.15 -13.11
C PHE A 194 -2.37 6.83 -13.88
N VAL A 195 -3.22 5.88 -13.56
CA VAL A 195 -3.24 4.54 -14.18
C VAL A 195 -3.52 4.64 -15.68
N ARG A 196 -4.42 5.56 -16.10
CA ARG A 196 -4.69 5.89 -17.50
C ARG A 196 -3.47 6.48 -18.21
N ARG A 197 -2.87 7.51 -17.62
CA ARG A 197 -1.71 8.22 -18.23
C ARG A 197 -0.45 7.38 -18.28
N ASP A 198 -0.26 6.49 -17.28
CA ASP A 198 0.87 5.58 -17.21
C ASP A 198 0.71 4.37 -18.13
N GLY A 199 -0.51 4.04 -18.53
CA GLY A 199 -0.83 2.89 -19.36
C GLY A 199 -0.73 1.54 -18.64
N SER A 200 -0.51 1.52 -17.32
CA SER A 200 -0.32 0.30 -16.54
C SER A 200 -1.56 -0.61 -16.52
N TYR A 201 -2.76 -0.05 -16.67
CA TYR A 201 -4.00 -0.81 -16.81
C TYR A 201 -3.98 -1.84 -17.95
N THR A 202 -3.20 -1.59 -19.00
CA THR A 202 -3.09 -2.53 -20.14
C THR A 202 -2.46 -3.85 -19.73
N TYR A 203 -1.54 -3.85 -18.76
CA TYR A 203 -0.96 -5.08 -18.23
C TYR A 203 -1.98 -5.87 -17.41
N ILE A 204 -2.80 -5.19 -16.61
CA ILE A 204 -3.86 -5.83 -15.81
C ILE A 204 -4.91 -6.45 -16.73
N ASN A 205 -5.29 -5.74 -17.81
CA ASN A 205 -6.19 -6.27 -18.82
C ASN A 205 -5.61 -7.45 -19.63
N GLY A 206 -4.30 -7.66 -19.54
CA GLY A 206 -3.63 -8.84 -20.07
C GLY A 206 -3.66 -10.07 -19.15
N LEU A 207 -4.15 -9.94 -17.93
CA LEU A 207 -4.32 -11.09 -17.02
C LEU A 207 -5.42 -12.02 -17.54
N HIS A 208 -5.16 -13.31 -17.45
CA HIS A 208 -6.13 -14.35 -17.76
C HIS A 208 -5.93 -15.56 -16.85
N ALA A 209 -7.03 -16.19 -16.50
CA ALA A 209 -7.07 -17.45 -15.78
C ALA A 209 -8.26 -18.27 -16.28
N PRO A 210 -8.21 -19.62 -16.33
CA PRO A 210 -9.29 -20.45 -16.86
C PRO A 210 -10.65 -20.22 -16.21
N LEU A 211 -10.68 -19.94 -14.90
CA LEU A 211 -11.89 -19.68 -14.12
C LEU A 211 -12.17 -18.18 -13.94
N GLY A 212 -11.33 -17.30 -14.50
CA GLY A 212 -11.55 -15.86 -14.51
C GLY A 212 -10.63 -15.08 -13.57
N VAL A 213 -10.72 -13.76 -13.74
CA VAL A 213 -10.03 -12.76 -12.90
C VAL A 213 -11.10 -11.92 -12.22
N TYR A 214 -11.05 -11.87 -10.90
CA TYR A 214 -12.06 -11.21 -10.07
C TYR A 214 -11.42 -10.19 -9.14
N ALA A 215 -12.20 -9.19 -8.72
CA ALA A 215 -11.79 -8.20 -7.72
C ALA A 215 -12.96 -7.82 -6.82
N VAL A 216 -12.66 -7.41 -5.62
CA VAL A 216 -13.53 -6.56 -4.81
C VAL A 216 -12.95 -5.16 -4.77
N TYR A 217 -13.74 -4.18 -4.34
CA TYR A 217 -13.26 -2.81 -4.11
C TYR A 217 -12.74 -2.68 -2.68
N GLY A 218 -11.66 -1.92 -2.51
CA GLY A 218 -11.18 -1.47 -1.21
C GLY A 218 -11.47 0.02 -0.99
N ASN A 219 -11.18 0.53 0.19
CA ASN A 219 -11.51 1.89 0.57
C ASN A 219 -10.78 2.96 -0.28
N HIS A 220 -9.57 2.67 -0.78
CA HIS A 220 -8.84 3.58 -1.66
C HIS A 220 -9.44 3.67 -3.06
N ASP A 221 -10.08 2.62 -3.55
CA ASP A 221 -10.72 2.62 -4.87
C ASP A 221 -11.89 3.62 -4.96
N TYR A 222 -12.45 4.05 -3.80
CA TYR A 222 -13.51 5.05 -3.70
C TYR A 222 -13.00 6.50 -3.57
N PHE A 223 -11.69 6.75 -3.38
CA PHE A 223 -11.22 8.08 -3.00
C PHE A 223 -11.39 9.17 -4.05
N ASP A 224 -11.31 8.85 -5.33
CA ASP A 224 -11.25 9.88 -6.38
C ASP A 224 -12.15 9.63 -7.58
N SER A 225 -12.79 8.50 -7.67
CA SER A 225 -13.53 8.10 -8.85
C SER A 225 -14.78 7.32 -8.51
N ASP A 226 -15.73 7.39 -9.39
CA ASP A 226 -16.76 6.38 -9.52
C ASP A 226 -16.08 5.02 -9.72
N VAL A 227 -16.25 4.09 -8.80
CA VAL A 227 -15.69 2.73 -8.90
C VAL A 227 -16.13 2.05 -10.20
N GLY A 228 -17.27 2.46 -10.78
CA GLY A 228 -17.68 2.04 -12.12
C GLY A 228 -16.72 2.49 -13.22
N GLU A 229 -15.97 3.58 -13.05
CA GLU A 229 -14.88 3.95 -13.98
C GLU A 229 -13.71 2.99 -13.91
N LEU A 230 -13.33 2.54 -12.71
CA LEU A 230 -12.28 1.54 -12.52
C LEU A 230 -12.67 0.23 -13.20
N ALA A 231 -13.89 -0.24 -12.99
CA ALA A 231 -14.40 -1.45 -13.65
C ALA A 231 -14.42 -1.30 -15.18
N ARG A 232 -14.81 -0.13 -15.72
CA ARG A 232 -14.75 0.14 -17.17
C ARG A 232 -13.33 0.19 -17.73
N LEU A 233 -12.36 0.62 -16.94
CA LEU A 233 -10.95 0.64 -17.33
C LEU A 233 -10.33 -0.75 -17.34
N LEU A 234 -10.83 -1.67 -16.49
CA LEU A 234 -10.31 -3.03 -16.30
C LEU A 234 -11.33 -4.11 -16.74
N PRO A 235 -11.77 -4.13 -18.02
CA PRO A 235 -12.79 -5.06 -18.48
C PRO A 235 -12.40 -6.55 -18.41
N ALA A 236 -11.10 -6.85 -18.25
CA ALA A 236 -10.63 -8.21 -18.03
C ALA A 236 -10.83 -8.69 -16.58
N VAL A 237 -11.20 -7.79 -15.66
CA VAL A 237 -11.42 -8.07 -14.25
C VAL A 237 -12.89 -7.94 -13.94
N ARG A 238 -13.51 -8.99 -13.41
CA ARG A 238 -14.89 -8.94 -12.93
C ARG A 238 -14.92 -8.45 -11.50
N PHE A 239 -15.43 -7.24 -11.28
CA PHE A 239 -15.64 -6.69 -9.95
C PHE A 239 -16.91 -7.25 -9.33
N LEU A 240 -16.84 -7.70 -8.10
CA LEU A 240 -17.95 -8.21 -7.30
C LEU A 240 -18.17 -7.26 -6.11
N ALA A 241 -19.44 -6.91 -5.86
CA ALA A 241 -19.85 -6.06 -4.77
C ALA A 241 -21.19 -6.59 -4.22
N ASP A 242 -21.13 -7.34 -3.14
CA ASP A 242 -22.23 -8.13 -2.56
C ASP A 242 -22.85 -9.14 -3.57
N GLU A 243 -22.00 -9.64 -4.44
CA GLU A 243 -22.38 -10.56 -5.51
C GLU A 243 -21.69 -11.91 -5.35
N GLN A 244 -22.37 -12.94 -5.82
CA GLN A 244 -21.83 -14.29 -5.93
C GLN A 244 -21.55 -14.65 -7.39
N SER A 245 -20.47 -15.39 -7.60
CA SER A 245 -20.10 -15.96 -8.88
C SER A 245 -19.68 -17.42 -8.68
N PRO A 246 -20.35 -18.38 -9.35
CA PRO A 246 -19.79 -19.71 -9.41
C PRO A 246 -18.50 -19.70 -10.22
N ILE A 247 -17.46 -20.36 -9.69
CA ILE A 247 -16.16 -20.54 -10.35
C ILE A 247 -15.78 -22.02 -10.35
N GLY A 248 -15.42 -22.54 -11.51
CA GLY A 248 -15.07 -23.95 -11.64
C GLY A 248 -16.20 -24.90 -11.27
N ARG A 249 -15.82 -26.05 -10.70
CA ARG A 249 -16.76 -27.06 -10.25
C ARG A 249 -16.95 -26.97 -8.73
N ASN A 250 -18.15 -26.60 -8.36
CA ASN A 250 -18.62 -26.57 -6.99
C ASN A 250 -17.88 -25.58 -6.06
N ILE A 251 -17.40 -24.46 -6.60
CA ILE A 251 -16.87 -23.32 -5.85
C ILE A 251 -17.77 -22.11 -6.08
N VAL A 252 -18.17 -21.42 -5.01
CA VAL A 252 -18.90 -20.16 -5.06
C VAL A 252 -18.03 -19.05 -4.47
N LEU A 253 -17.70 -18.09 -5.32
CA LEU A 253 -16.97 -16.88 -4.92
C LEU A 253 -17.98 -15.79 -4.58
N THR A 254 -17.89 -15.23 -3.37
CA THR A 254 -18.66 -14.08 -2.92
C THR A 254 -17.73 -12.90 -2.76
N GLY A 255 -17.93 -11.83 -3.54
CA GLY A 255 -17.22 -10.57 -3.36
C GLY A 255 -18.06 -9.60 -2.53
N MET A 256 -17.49 -9.05 -1.47
CA MET A 256 -18.17 -8.09 -0.61
C MET A 256 -17.90 -6.65 -1.05
N SER A 257 -18.86 -5.77 -0.82
CA SER A 257 -18.65 -4.32 -0.87
C SER A 257 -17.74 -3.88 0.28
N ASP A 258 -16.95 -2.85 0.04
CA ASP A 258 -16.06 -2.22 1.03
C ASP A 258 -16.80 -1.92 2.36
N TYR A 259 -16.26 -2.38 3.47
CA TYR A 259 -16.91 -2.27 4.78
C TYR A 259 -16.98 -0.83 5.28
N ILE A 260 -15.96 -0.02 4.98
CA ILE A 260 -15.91 1.38 5.43
C ILE A 260 -17.03 2.20 4.81
N HIS A 261 -17.34 1.93 3.55
CA HIS A 261 -18.43 2.63 2.83
C HIS A 261 -19.80 1.97 3.03
N TYR A 262 -19.83 0.65 3.21
CA TYR A 262 -21.06 -0.15 3.30
C TYR A 262 -21.06 -1.12 4.51
N PRO A 263 -20.97 -0.61 5.75
CA PRO A 263 -20.80 -1.44 6.95
C PRO A 263 -22.00 -2.34 7.26
N ASN A 264 -23.19 -2.00 6.74
CA ASN A 264 -24.44 -2.69 7.05
C ASN A 264 -24.85 -3.70 5.94
N HIS A 265 -24.02 -3.86 4.90
CA HIS A 265 -24.32 -4.86 3.88
C HIS A 265 -24.14 -6.27 4.43
N ALA A 266 -25.20 -7.06 4.29
CA ALA A 266 -25.21 -8.45 4.74
C ALA A 266 -24.47 -9.34 3.73
N MET A 267 -23.77 -10.33 4.25
CA MET A 267 -23.15 -11.34 3.39
C MET A 267 -24.24 -12.21 2.74
N PRO A 268 -24.12 -12.51 1.43
CA PRO A 268 -25.01 -13.45 0.76
C PRO A 268 -25.04 -14.82 1.43
N ALA A 269 -26.17 -15.52 1.32
CA ALA A 269 -26.33 -16.86 1.85
C ALA A 269 -25.41 -17.86 1.12
N VAL A 270 -24.84 -18.82 1.87
CA VAL A 270 -23.96 -19.84 1.32
C VAL A 270 -24.76 -21.01 0.72
N ASP A 271 -24.23 -21.64 -0.30
CA ASP A 271 -24.65 -22.96 -0.74
C ASP A 271 -23.87 -24.01 0.06
N ALA A 272 -24.54 -24.70 0.97
CA ALA A 272 -23.90 -25.68 1.84
C ALA A 272 -23.25 -26.86 1.08
N SER A 273 -23.67 -27.14 -0.13
CA SER A 273 -23.11 -28.19 -0.99
C SER A 273 -21.83 -27.75 -1.73
N ALA A 274 -21.58 -26.43 -1.83
CA ALA A 274 -20.43 -25.87 -2.50
C ALA A 274 -19.33 -25.44 -1.52
N PHE A 275 -18.12 -25.24 -2.03
CA PHE A 275 -17.03 -24.58 -1.32
C PHE A 275 -17.17 -23.06 -1.47
N ASN A 276 -17.53 -22.39 -0.38
CA ASN A 276 -17.87 -20.98 -0.39
C ASN A 276 -16.66 -20.13 0.03
N ILE A 277 -16.20 -19.29 -0.88
CA ILE A 277 -15.08 -18.36 -0.66
C ILE A 277 -15.66 -16.95 -0.55
N ALA A 278 -15.42 -16.27 0.58
CA ALA A 278 -15.65 -14.84 0.70
C ALA A 278 -14.36 -14.08 0.40
N VAL A 279 -14.47 -13.04 -0.43
CA VAL A 279 -13.42 -12.03 -0.64
C VAL A 279 -13.98 -10.70 -0.16
N ASP A 280 -13.31 -10.13 0.82
CA ASP A 280 -13.63 -8.83 1.39
C ASP A 280 -12.35 -7.98 1.42
N HIS A 281 -12.46 -6.67 1.44
CA HIS A 281 -11.25 -5.88 1.58
C HIS A 281 -10.81 -5.84 3.05
N GLU A 282 -11.68 -5.43 3.97
CA GLU A 282 -11.38 -5.42 5.39
C GLU A 282 -11.74 -6.76 6.06
N PRO A 283 -10.93 -7.25 7.03
CA PRO A 283 -11.19 -8.51 7.73
C PRO A 283 -12.30 -8.44 8.79
N LEU A 284 -13.21 -7.47 8.68
CA LEU A 284 -14.20 -7.16 9.72
C LEU A 284 -15.41 -8.09 9.68
N ARG A 285 -15.72 -8.73 8.54
CA ARG A 285 -16.83 -9.70 8.41
C ARG A 285 -16.40 -11.16 8.61
N MET A 286 -15.16 -11.44 9.02
CA MET A 286 -14.65 -12.82 9.20
C MET A 286 -15.50 -13.65 10.17
N ALA A 287 -15.87 -13.09 11.33
CA ALA A 287 -16.69 -13.82 12.30
C ALA A 287 -18.14 -14.04 11.82
N PRO A 288 -18.84 -13.08 11.21
CA PRO A 288 -20.10 -13.33 10.50
C PRO A 288 -19.98 -14.40 9.39
N ALA A 289 -18.95 -14.36 8.56
CA ALA A 289 -18.71 -15.32 7.50
C ALA A 289 -18.61 -16.75 8.02
N ALA A 290 -17.81 -16.95 9.08
CA ALA A 290 -17.67 -18.26 9.72
C ALA A 290 -19.01 -18.79 10.28
N ARG A 291 -19.84 -17.91 10.89
CA ARG A 291 -21.18 -18.31 11.40
C ARG A 291 -22.15 -18.67 10.29
N GLN A 292 -22.03 -18.07 9.10
CA GLN A 292 -22.86 -18.37 7.94
C GLN A 292 -22.41 -19.63 7.19
N GLY A 293 -21.23 -20.17 7.48
CA GLY A 293 -20.72 -21.38 6.87
C GLY A 293 -19.87 -21.15 5.63
N TYR A 294 -19.26 -19.96 5.47
CA TYR A 294 -18.20 -19.77 4.48
C TYR A 294 -16.99 -20.64 4.85
N ASP A 295 -16.43 -21.33 3.86
CA ASP A 295 -15.33 -22.26 4.04
C ASP A 295 -13.96 -21.56 4.06
N LEU A 296 -13.83 -20.48 3.29
CA LEU A 296 -12.62 -19.67 3.20
C LEU A 296 -12.97 -18.18 3.17
N TYR A 297 -12.23 -17.39 3.94
CA TYR A 297 -12.35 -15.93 3.95
C TYR A 297 -11.00 -15.30 3.61
N LEU A 298 -10.96 -14.53 2.53
CA LEU A 298 -9.78 -13.83 2.04
C LEU A 298 -9.97 -12.33 2.22
N ALA A 299 -9.00 -11.66 2.83
CA ALA A 299 -9.06 -10.22 3.04
C ALA A 299 -7.69 -9.55 2.86
N GLY A 300 -7.73 -8.27 2.56
CA GLY A 300 -6.62 -7.35 2.55
C GLY A 300 -6.60 -6.44 3.77
N HIS A 301 -6.21 -5.18 3.56
CA HIS A 301 -6.26 -4.09 4.55
C HIS A 301 -5.57 -4.42 5.89
N THR A 302 -4.41 -5.14 5.84
CA THR A 302 -3.71 -5.67 7.02
C THR A 302 -2.32 -5.05 7.22
#